data_c7d0a985b5d21cf8728561c869333307
#
_entry.id   c7d0a985b5d21cf8728561c869333307
#
_cell.length_a   1.000
_cell.length_b   1.000
_cell.length_c   1.000
_cell.angle_alpha   90.00
_cell.angle_beta   90.00
_cell.angle_gamma   90.00
#
_symmetry.space_group_name_H-M   'P 1'
#
loop_
_entity.id
_entity.type
_entity.pdbx_description
1 polymer ?
#
loop_
_entity_poly.entity_id
_entity_poly.type
_entity_poly.pdbx_seq_one_letter_code
_entity_poly.pdbx_strand_id
1 'polypeptide(L)'
;MRTGKTKTILDEFGELEAKGEIQHLLVVAPAGVYRTWKVDAEKHLSDELAKRVKLLLWDSKDGPAAREKLASIPQQGGPKILLMNIEALSTVEFAQALCARFIKAAPTMMVIDESTVIKSGKANRTKFCLAAAPHCKRRRILSGLPTPQSPLDIYTQFNFLDKRIFAEFKDLKAFQDRYAITRQIKTGNGRIIEIVSGFQRLDELQATIAKHSYRVLLKDCTDLPEKQYMVRHVELTPKQKQNYLEMKEYARTKLGNQEYVTSQNVLTHLLRLQQIVAGHTTSDGDVTVDIPENKTTEMLAILEQWVGKKAVIWATFDHDVKKIAAVLEKTYGPGCCARFWGGNRNTREADEARFKNDPKCRFMIATPASGGRGRTWDSADLVIYYTNSFNYEHRAQSEERAQAVGKKTSVLYYDLVCLDTVEEKVLGALRNKMSLSDAITGDDYKKWVV
;
A
#
# COMPACT_ATOMS: atom_id res chain seq x y z
N MET A 1 -11.51 -2.28 -2.78
CA MET A 1 -10.59 -3.03 -3.64
C MET A 1 -11.27 -4.31 -4.11
N ARG A 2 -10.73 -5.05 -5.09
CA ARG A 2 -11.37 -6.30 -5.67
C ARG A 2 -12.75 -6.12 -6.31
N THR A 3 -12.99 -4.98 -6.90
CA THR A 3 -14.23 -4.63 -7.60
C THR A 3 -14.10 -4.75 -9.12
N GLY A 4 -13.20 -5.60 -9.62
CA GLY A 4 -13.04 -5.86 -11.05
C GLY A 4 -12.19 -4.86 -11.84
N LYS A 5 -11.40 -3.98 -11.19
CA LYS A 5 -10.59 -2.95 -11.87
C LYS A 5 -9.78 -3.47 -13.07
N THR A 6 -9.03 -4.58 -12.88
CA THR A 6 -8.22 -5.18 -13.94
C THR A 6 -9.06 -5.64 -15.12
N LYS A 7 -10.17 -6.36 -14.82
CA LYS A 7 -11.11 -6.82 -15.86
C LYS A 7 -11.69 -5.65 -16.65
N THR A 8 -12.15 -4.59 -15.99
CA THR A 8 -12.70 -3.39 -16.64
C THR A 8 -11.70 -2.78 -17.63
N ILE A 9 -10.41 -2.72 -17.28
CA ILE A 9 -9.37 -2.20 -18.20
C ILE A 9 -9.13 -3.15 -19.37
N LEU A 10 -9.12 -4.46 -19.14
CA LEU A 10 -8.94 -5.45 -20.20
C LEU A 10 -10.12 -5.47 -21.18
N ASP A 11 -11.34 -5.33 -20.67
CA ASP A 11 -12.56 -5.20 -21.49
C ASP A 11 -12.51 -3.90 -22.31
N GLU A 12 -12.18 -2.77 -21.69
CA GLU A 12 -12.02 -1.48 -22.39
C GLU A 12 -10.93 -1.54 -23.45
N PHE A 13 -9.80 -2.19 -23.16
CA PHE A 13 -8.74 -2.39 -24.13
C PHE A 13 -9.24 -3.18 -25.34
N GLY A 14 -9.95 -4.28 -25.12
CA GLY A 14 -10.50 -5.10 -26.19
C GLY A 14 -11.52 -4.35 -27.06
N GLU A 15 -12.38 -3.56 -26.45
CA GLU A 15 -13.37 -2.75 -27.16
C GLU A 15 -12.72 -1.64 -28.01
N LEU A 16 -11.74 -0.93 -27.45
CA LEU A 16 -11.04 0.15 -28.15
C LEU A 16 -10.10 -0.39 -29.25
N GLU A 17 -9.52 -1.58 -29.04
CA GLU A 17 -8.71 -2.26 -30.08
C GLU A 17 -9.59 -2.71 -31.25
N ALA A 18 -10.74 -3.31 -30.97
CA ALA A 18 -11.70 -3.71 -31.99
C ALA A 18 -12.23 -2.54 -32.83
N LYS A 19 -12.34 -1.34 -32.21
CA LYS A 19 -12.71 -0.09 -32.91
C LYS A 19 -11.53 0.55 -33.66
N GLY A 20 -10.31 0.02 -33.54
CA GLY A 20 -9.11 0.60 -34.14
C GLY A 20 -8.63 1.90 -33.49
N GLU A 21 -9.16 2.26 -32.30
CA GLU A 21 -8.78 3.48 -31.59
C GLU A 21 -7.42 3.37 -30.89
N ILE A 22 -7.11 2.18 -30.36
CA ILE A 22 -5.83 1.85 -29.74
C ILE A 22 -5.35 0.48 -30.24
N GLN A 23 -4.04 0.26 -30.15
CA GLN A 23 -3.43 -1.03 -30.49
C GLN A 23 -2.59 -1.59 -29.34
N HIS A 24 -2.06 -0.71 -28.49
CA HIS A 24 -1.20 -1.09 -27.38
C HIS A 24 -1.81 -0.75 -26.03
N LEU A 25 -1.56 -1.63 -25.04
CA LEU A 25 -1.84 -1.39 -23.62
C LEU A 25 -0.53 -1.42 -22.83
N LEU A 26 -0.16 -0.30 -22.23
CA LEU A 26 0.94 -0.20 -21.28
C LEU A 26 0.39 -0.17 -19.85
N VAL A 27 0.65 -1.22 -19.08
CA VAL A 27 0.29 -1.29 -17.66
C VAL A 27 1.52 -1.03 -16.81
N VAL A 28 1.46 -0.01 -15.99
CA VAL A 28 2.51 0.36 -15.02
C VAL A 28 1.96 0.12 -13.61
N ALA A 29 2.59 -0.77 -12.85
CA ALA A 29 2.11 -1.16 -11.53
C ALA A 29 3.28 -1.45 -10.56
N PRO A 30 3.05 -1.46 -9.22
CA PRO A 30 4.06 -1.88 -8.25
C PRO A 30 4.59 -3.29 -8.50
N ALA A 31 5.86 -3.55 -8.13
CA ALA A 31 6.54 -4.83 -8.35
C ALA A 31 5.78 -6.07 -7.82
N GLY A 32 4.99 -5.91 -6.76
CA GLY A 32 4.14 -6.98 -6.22
C GLY A 32 2.85 -7.22 -6.99
N VAL A 33 2.48 -6.36 -7.95
CA VAL A 33 1.16 -6.35 -8.61
C VAL A 33 1.27 -6.60 -10.12
N TYR A 34 2.25 -6.01 -10.81
CA TYR A 34 2.27 -6.03 -12.28
C TYR A 34 2.28 -7.44 -12.89
N ARG A 35 2.82 -8.45 -12.18
CA ARG A 35 2.82 -9.84 -12.64
C ARG A 35 1.44 -10.51 -12.58
N THR A 36 0.55 -10.07 -11.68
CA THR A 36 -0.82 -10.60 -11.59
C THR A 36 -1.64 -10.25 -12.82
N TRP A 37 -1.32 -9.12 -13.46
CA TRP A 37 -1.96 -8.72 -14.72
C TRP A 37 -1.76 -9.73 -15.85
N LYS A 38 -0.67 -10.52 -15.83
CA LYS A 38 -0.49 -11.60 -16.79
C LYS A 38 -1.57 -12.66 -16.64
N VAL A 39 -1.79 -13.13 -15.43
CA VAL A 39 -2.82 -14.15 -15.11
C VAL A 39 -4.22 -13.61 -15.41
N ASP A 40 -4.47 -12.36 -15.04
CA ASP A 40 -5.76 -11.71 -15.28
C ASP A 40 -6.00 -11.51 -16.80
N ALA A 41 -4.97 -11.17 -17.58
CA ALA A 41 -5.08 -11.05 -19.03
C ALA A 41 -5.41 -12.39 -19.68
N GLU A 42 -4.72 -13.47 -19.29
CA GLU A 42 -5.01 -14.83 -19.76
C GLU A 42 -6.45 -15.29 -19.43
N LYS A 43 -7.00 -14.80 -18.31
CA LYS A 43 -8.34 -15.18 -17.85
C LYS A 43 -9.47 -14.34 -18.43
N HIS A 44 -9.24 -13.07 -18.74
CA HIS A 44 -10.31 -12.09 -19.01
C HIS A 44 -10.28 -11.49 -20.42
N LEU A 45 -9.22 -11.65 -21.20
CA LEU A 45 -9.26 -11.28 -22.60
C LEU A 45 -10.22 -12.20 -23.37
N SER A 46 -10.90 -11.65 -24.37
CA SER A 46 -11.68 -12.48 -25.29
C SER A 46 -10.78 -13.47 -26.02
N ASP A 47 -11.30 -14.66 -26.37
CA ASP A 47 -10.54 -15.70 -27.08
C ASP A 47 -9.94 -15.18 -28.39
N GLU A 48 -10.64 -14.28 -29.08
CA GLU A 48 -10.18 -13.68 -30.32
C GLU A 48 -8.97 -12.75 -30.09
N LEU A 49 -9.05 -11.87 -29.10
CA LEU A 49 -7.96 -10.95 -28.78
C LEU A 49 -6.78 -11.69 -28.14
N ALA A 50 -7.02 -12.69 -27.28
CA ALA A 50 -5.99 -13.51 -26.65
C ALA A 50 -5.09 -14.24 -27.68
N LYS A 51 -5.66 -14.68 -28.82
CA LYS A 51 -4.90 -15.30 -29.91
C LYS A 51 -4.00 -14.33 -30.66
N ARG A 52 -4.33 -13.04 -30.70
CA ARG A 52 -3.62 -12.01 -31.46
C ARG A 52 -2.69 -11.16 -30.62
N VAL A 53 -3.01 -10.98 -29.35
CA VAL A 53 -2.28 -10.09 -28.45
C VAL A 53 -0.94 -10.70 -28.03
N LYS A 54 0.13 -9.90 -28.11
CA LYS A 54 1.43 -10.28 -27.56
C LYS A 54 1.64 -9.66 -26.19
N LEU A 55 1.76 -10.50 -25.17
CA LEU A 55 2.00 -10.06 -23.80
C LEU A 55 3.50 -9.98 -23.53
N LEU A 56 3.97 -8.82 -23.12
CA LEU A 56 5.36 -8.48 -22.82
C LEU A 56 5.48 -8.21 -21.33
N LEU A 57 6.41 -8.88 -20.68
CA LEU A 57 6.66 -8.71 -19.26
C LEU A 57 8.08 -8.17 -19.05
N TRP A 58 8.20 -7.03 -18.39
CA TRP A 58 9.48 -6.55 -17.92
C TRP A 58 10.00 -7.40 -16.76
N ASP A 59 11.25 -7.83 -16.82
CA ASP A 59 11.94 -8.41 -15.68
C ASP A 59 13.30 -7.71 -15.45
N SER A 60 13.52 -7.23 -14.24
CA SER A 60 14.78 -6.57 -13.88
C SER A 60 15.98 -7.52 -13.91
N LYS A 61 15.74 -8.83 -13.87
CA LYS A 61 16.78 -9.88 -13.93
C LYS A 61 17.16 -10.25 -15.37
N ASP A 62 16.44 -9.75 -16.38
CA ASP A 62 16.75 -10.03 -17.78
C ASP A 62 18.12 -9.51 -18.17
N GLY A 63 18.89 -10.38 -18.81
CA GLY A 63 20.19 -10.02 -19.37
C GLY A 63 20.07 -9.17 -20.66
N PRO A 64 21.20 -8.66 -21.19
CA PRO A 64 21.21 -7.77 -22.37
C PRO A 64 20.45 -8.33 -23.58
N ALA A 65 20.67 -9.59 -23.94
CA ALA A 65 20.02 -10.22 -25.09
C ALA A 65 18.49 -10.32 -24.96
N ALA A 66 18.00 -10.65 -23.74
CA ALA A 66 16.55 -10.69 -23.47
C ALA A 66 15.93 -9.28 -23.55
N ARG A 67 16.63 -8.28 -23.05
CA ARG A 67 16.22 -6.86 -23.11
C ARG A 67 16.17 -6.35 -24.56
N GLU A 68 17.18 -6.67 -25.36
CA GLU A 68 17.21 -6.29 -26.79
C GLU A 68 16.04 -6.94 -27.55
N LYS A 69 15.82 -8.23 -27.35
CA LYS A 69 14.64 -8.93 -27.90
C LYS A 69 13.35 -8.25 -27.47
N LEU A 70 13.19 -7.91 -26.20
CA LEU A 70 12.02 -7.20 -25.68
C LEU A 70 11.85 -5.83 -26.35
N ALA A 71 12.94 -5.10 -26.59
CA ALA A 71 12.94 -3.77 -27.20
C ALA A 71 12.61 -3.78 -28.71
N SER A 72 12.79 -4.91 -29.41
CA SER A 72 12.45 -5.06 -30.85
C SER A 72 10.97 -5.35 -31.09
N ILE A 73 10.25 -5.88 -30.09
CA ILE A 73 8.87 -6.33 -30.23
C ILE A 73 7.86 -5.20 -30.48
N PRO A 74 7.98 -4.00 -29.91
CA PRO A 74 7.03 -2.92 -30.14
C PRO A 74 6.82 -2.55 -31.61
N GLN A 75 7.85 -2.68 -32.46
CA GLN A 75 7.77 -2.39 -33.90
C GLN A 75 7.10 -3.49 -34.75
N GLN A 76 6.88 -4.66 -34.17
CA GLN A 76 6.18 -5.74 -34.88
C GLN A 76 4.67 -5.45 -34.94
N GLY A 77 3.97 -5.89 -35.98
CA GLY A 77 2.53 -5.69 -36.10
C GLY A 77 1.69 -6.37 -35.00
N GLY A 78 0.41 -5.98 -34.88
CA GLY A 78 -0.58 -6.56 -33.99
C GLY A 78 -0.63 -5.93 -32.57
N PRO A 79 -1.72 -6.24 -31.82
CA PRO A 79 -1.93 -5.69 -30.50
C PRO A 79 -0.92 -6.23 -29.47
N LYS A 80 -0.56 -5.38 -28.50
CA LYS A 80 0.40 -5.76 -27.46
C LYS A 80 0.01 -5.22 -26.10
N ILE A 81 0.34 -5.98 -25.06
CA ILE A 81 0.26 -5.55 -23.68
C ILE A 81 1.68 -5.57 -23.08
N LEU A 82 2.17 -4.43 -22.63
CA LEU A 82 3.44 -4.34 -21.90
C LEU A 82 3.15 -4.13 -20.39
N LEU A 83 3.63 -5.08 -19.59
CA LEU A 83 3.56 -5.04 -18.12
C LEU A 83 4.88 -4.57 -17.56
N MET A 84 4.88 -3.42 -16.88
CA MET A 84 6.06 -2.73 -16.36
C MET A 84 5.93 -2.47 -14.87
N ASN A 85 6.98 -2.76 -14.08
CA ASN A 85 6.99 -2.32 -12.71
C ASN A 85 7.40 -0.84 -12.60
N ILE A 86 6.66 -0.09 -11.77
CA ILE A 86 6.84 1.37 -11.63
C ILE A 86 8.22 1.75 -11.06
N GLU A 87 8.81 0.89 -10.24
CA GLU A 87 10.11 1.12 -9.61
C GLU A 87 11.23 1.20 -10.65
N ALA A 88 11.16 0.42 -11.72
CA ALA A 88 12.12 0.48 -12.82
C ALA A 88 12.13 1.84 -13.51
N LEU A 89 10.98 2.52 -13.57
CA LEU A 89 10.88 3.86 -14.16
C LEU A 89 11.56 4.96 -13.30
N SER A 90 11.99 4.64 -12.08
CA SER A 90 12.74 5.59 -11.23
C SER A 90 14.23 5.60 -11.53
N THR A 91 14.82 4.44 -11.91
CA THR A 91 16.27 4.22 -11.86
C THR A 91 16.84 3.52 -13.09
N VAL A 92 16.01 2.92 -13.95
CA VAL A 92 16.46 2.12 -15.08
C VAL A 92 16.14 2.84 -16.39
N GLU A 93 17.13 3.47 -16.99
CA GLU A 93 16.97 4.21 -18.26
C GLU A 93 16.43 3.33 -19.41
N PHE A 94 16.88 2.08 -19.47
CA PHE A 94 16.38 1.14 -20.46
C PHE A 94 14.87 0.89 -20.31
N ALA A 95 14.34 0.81 -19.10
CA ALA A 95 12.90 0.65 -18.86
C ALA A 95 12.11 1.87 -19.36
N GLN A 96 12.64 3.07 -19.12
CA GLN A 96 12.05 4.32 -19.62
C GLN A 96 12.09 4.35 -21.18
N ALA A 97 13.23 4.00 -21.77
CA ALA A 97 13.38 3.95 -23.23
C ALA A 97 12.45 2.91 -23.87
N LEU A 98 12.29 1.74 -23.24
CA LEU A 98 11.36 0.70 -23.69
C LEU A 98 9.91 1.21 -23.69
N CYS A 99 9.46 1.82 -22.61
CA CYS A 99 8.12 2.40 -22.54
C CYS A 99 7.91 3.51 -23.59
N ALA A 100 8.89 4.39 -23.79
CA ALA A 100 8.82 5.44 -24.81
C ALA A 100 8.73 4.87 -26.22
N ARG A 101 9.51 3.83 -26.56
CA ARG A 101 9.43 3.11 -27.84
C ARG A 101 8.07 2.44 -28.01
N PHE A 102 7.56 1.80 -26.96
CA PHE A 102 6.26 1.13 -26.98
C PHE A 102 5.12 2.11 -27.28
N ILE A 103 5.11 3.27 -26.63
CA ILE A 103 4.10 4.33 -26.82
C ILE A 103 4.19 4.91 -28.25
N LYS A 104 5.41 5.08 -28.78
CA LYS A 104 5.62 5.63 -30.13
C LYS A 104 5.25 4.65 -31.26
N ALA A 105 5.28 3.35 -31.00
CA ALA A 105 5.09 2.32 -32.02
C ALA A 105 3.64 2.23 -32.50
N ALA A 106 2.65 2.52 -31.67
CA ALA A 106 1.23 2.50 -32.02
C ALA A 106 0.37 3.31 -31.03
N PRO A 107 -0.88 3.66 -31.38
CA PRO A 107 -1.82 4.27 -30.46
C PRO A 107 -1.96 3.45 -29.18
N THR A 108 -1.57 4.03 -28.05
CA THR A 108 -1.41 3.32 -26.77
C THR A 108 -2.36 3.86 -25.71
N MET A 109 -2.98 2.95 -24.96
CA MET A 109 -3.58 3.22 -23.65
C MET A 109 -2.55 2.96 -22.56
N MET A 110 -2.28 3.96 -21.70
CA MET A 110 -1.42 3.81 -20.55
C MET A 110 -2.24 3.77 -19.26
N VAL A 111 -2.02 2.75 -18.46
CA VAL A 111 -2.72 2.50 -17.20
C VAL A 111 -1.71 2.48 -16.06
N ILE A 112 -1.98 3.22 -14.99
CA ILE A 112 -1.22 3.15 -13.76
C ILE A 112 -2.08 2.48 -12.69
N ASP A 113 -1.70 1.27 -12.31
CA ASP A 113 -2.35 0.55 -11.22
C ASP A 113 -1.71 0.92 -9.88
N GLU A 114 -2.54 0.96 -8.82
CA GLU A 114 -2.19 1.54 -7.52
C GLU A 114 -1.57 2.95 -7.68
N SER A 115 -2.33 3.85 -8.30
CA SER A 115 -1.87 5.18 -8.76
C SER A 115 -1.28 6.10 -7.68
N THR A 116 -1.45 5.77 -6.40
CA THR A 116 -0.77 6.43 -5.29
C THR A 116 0.76 6.42 -5.41
N VAL A 117 1.31 5.50 -6.21
CA VAL A 117 2.75 5.45 -6.51
C VAL A 117 3.27 6.69 -7.26
N ILE A 118 2.38 7.44 -7.92
CA ILE A 118 2.70 8.70 -8.61
C ILE A 118 2.17 9.96 -7.91
N LYS A 119 1.74 9.88 -6.64
CA LYS A 119 1.21 11.03 -5.88
C LYS A 119 2.24 12.15 -5.65
N SER A 120 3.53 11.82 -5.60
CA SER A 120 4.60 12.81 -5.43
C SER A 120 5.19 13.26 -6.76
N GLY A 121 4.97 14.51 -7.15
CA GLY A 121 5.53 15.09 -8.38
C GLY A 121 7.06 15.18 -8.42
N LYS A 122 7.74 15.03 -7.28
CA LYS A 122 9.21 15.06 -7.18
C LYS A 122 9.87 13.74 -7.57
N ALA A 123 9.14 12.62 -7.50
CA ALA A 123 9.69 11.29 -7.79
C ALA A 123 9.97 11.10 -9.28
N ASN A 124 11.12 10.50 -9.64
CA ASN A 124 11.51 10.29 -11.04
C ASN A 124 10.48 9.48 -11.84
N ARG A 125 9.92 8.43 -11.25
CA ARG A 125 8.84 7.65 -11.86
C ARG A 125 7.62 8.49 -12.20
N THR A 126 7.25 9.44 -11.32
CA THR A 126 6.13 10.35 -11.56
C THR A 126 6.43 11.31 -12.71
N LYS A 127 7.63 11.89 -12.71
CA LYS A 127 8.09 12.77 -13.80
C LYS A 127 8.04 12.05 -15.15
N PHE A 128 8.52 10.80 -15.19
CA PHE A 128 8.43 9.98 -16.40
C PHE A 128 6.97 9.76 -16.83
N CYS A 129 6.09 9.33 -15.93
CA CYS A 129 4.68 9.08 -16.26
C CYS A 129 3.98 10.35 -16.77
N LEU A 130 4.23 11.52 -16.14
CA LEU A 130 3.67 12.79 -16.58
C LEU A 130 4.22 13.24 -17.95
N ALA A 131 5.50 12.95 -18.26
CA ALA A 131 6.10 13.24 -19.56
C ALA A 131 5.57 12.30 -20.66
N ALA A 132 5.30 11.04 -20.33
CA ALA A 132 4.75 10.05 -21.25
C ALA A 132 3.26 10.25 -21.54
N ALA A 133 2.50 10.78 -20.59
CA ALA A 133 1.04 10.95 -20.67
C ALA A 133 0.52 11.64 -21.95
N PRO A 134 1.10 12.76 -22.43
CA PRO A 134 0.63 13.45 -23.65
C PRO A 134 0.78 12.61 -24.92
N HIS A 135 1.68 11.63 -24.92
CA HIS A 135 1.95 10.74 -26.06
C HIS A 135 1.03 9.51 -26.09
N CYS A 136 0.22 9.32 -25.06
CA CYS A 136 -0.73 8.20 -24.97
C CYS A 136 -2.12 8.65 -25.45
N LYS A 137 -2.75 7.83 -26.29
CA LYS A 137 -4.10 8.08 -26.83
C LYS A 137 -5.16 8.07 -25.71
N ARG A 138 -5.02 7.15 -24.76
CA ARG A 138 -5.89 7.00 -23.59
C ARG A 138 -5.04 6.84 -22.32
N ARG A 139 -5.55 7.32 -21.19
CA ARG A 139 -4.91 7.21 -19.89
C ARG A 139 -5.92 6.78 -18.84
N ARG A 140 -5.51 5.90 -17.93
CA ARG A 140 -6.33 5.45 -16.80
C ARG A 140 -5.46 5.35 -15.56
N ILE A 141 -6.06 5.63 -14.42
CA ILE A 141 -5.48 5.32 -13.11
C ILE A 141 -6.43 4.41 -12.35
N LEU A 142 -5.86 3.46 -11.64
CA LEU A 142 -6.59 2.55 -10.78
C LEU A 142 -6.08 2.70 -9.34
N SER A 143 -6.98 2.81 -8.40
CA SER A 143 -6.65 2.81 -6.98
C SER A 143 -7.81 2.31 -6.15
N GLY A 144 -7.53 1.62 -5.06
CA GLY A 144 -8.54 1.34 -4.03
C GLY A 144 -8.64 2.50 -3.03
N LEU A 145 -7.62 3.36 -2.97
CA LEU A 145 -7.50 4.47 -2.04
C LEU A 145 -6.65 5.58 -2.68
N PRO A 146 -7.26 6.51 -3.43
CA PRO A 146 -6.49 7.52 -4.18
C PRO A 146 -5.83 8.59 -3.30
N THR A 147 -6.32 8.80 -2.07
CA THR A 147 -5.85 9.83 -1.14
C THR A 147 -5.44 9.25 0.21
N PRO A 148 -4.40 8.37 0.27
CA PRO A 148 -4.10 7.62 1.48
C PRO A 148 -3.49 8.46 2.61
N GLN A 149 -2.90 9.59 2.30
CA GLN A 149 -2.24 10.45 3.29
C GLN A 149 -2.87 11.84 3.37
N SER A 150 -3.31 12.37 2.23
CA SER A 150 -3.79 13.74 2.13
C SER A 150 -4.67 13.89 0.90
N PRO A 151 -5.69 14.77 0.94
CA PRO A 151 -6.43 15.20 -0.24
C PRO A 151 -5.53 15.72 -1.38
N LEU A 152 -4.38 16.27 -1.05
CA LEU A 152 -3.41 16.76 -2.03
C LEU A 152 -2.77 15.65 -2.89
N ASP A 153 -2.83 14.39 -2.43
CA ASP A 153 -2.31 13.24 -3.17
C ASP A 153 -2.96 13.07 -4.55
N ILE A 154 -4.16 13.66 -4.75
CA ILE A 154 -4.91 13.54 -6.00
C ILE A 154 -4.35 14.40 -7.14
N TYR A 155 -3.71 15.53 -6.84
CA TYR A 155 -3.28 16.51 -7.83
C TYR A 155 -2.43 15.90 -8.95
N THR A 156 -1.38 15.21 -8.58
CA THR A 156 -0.44 14.62 -9.55
C THR A 156 -1.06 13.45 -10.31
N GLN A 157 -1.90 12.66 -9.64
CA GLN A 157 -2.60 11.53 -10.25
C GLN A 157 -3.57 12.01 -11.34
N PHE A 158 -4.32 13.08 -11.11
CA PHE A 158 -5.26 13.64 -12.08
C PHE A 158 -4.55 14.43 -13.19
N ASN A 159 -3.41 15.05 -12.91
CA ASN A 159 -2.57 15.64 -13.95
C ASN A 159 -2.00 14.62 -14.93
N PHE A 160 -1.83 13.36 -14.51
CA PHE A 160 -1.50 12.26 -15.43
C PHE A 160 -2.69 11.94 -16.35
N LEU A 161 -3.92 11.97 -15.85
CA LEU A 161 -5.12 11.74 -16.67
C LEU A 161 -5.30 12.85 -17.70
N ASP A 162 -5.42 14.07 -17.22
CA ASP A 162 -5.54 15.27 -18.06
C ASP A 162 -5.19 16.52 -17.24
N LYS A 163 -4.20 17.27 -17.68
CA LYS A 163 -3.81 18.53 -17.03
C LYS A 163 -4.93 19.58 -17.02
N ARG A 164 -5.91 19.47 -17.92
CA ARG A 164 -7.05 20.39 -17.98
C ARG A 164 -8.02 20.25 -16.80
N ILE A 165 -8.00 19.12 -16.08
CA ILE A 165 -8.87 18.90 -14.91
C ILE A 165 -8.56 19.93 -13.81
N PHE A 166 -7.31 20.25 -13.63
CA PHE A 166 -6.83 21.23 -12.65
C PHE A 166 -6.11 22.42 -13.32
N ALA A 167 -6.56 22.82 -14.52
CA ALA A 167 -5.95 23.92 -15.29
C ALA A 167 -5.99 25.28 -14.58
N GLU A 168 -6.91 25.47 -13.65
CA GLU A 168 -7.01 26.67 -12.82
C GLU A 168 -5.83 26.83 -11.85
N PHE A 169 -5.12 25.74 -11.54
CA PHE A 169 -3.97 25.76 -10.64
C PHE A 169 -2.67 25.74 -11.43
N LYS A 170 -1.88 26.79 -11.29
CA LYS A 170 -0.56 26.92 -11.93
C LYS A 170 0.36 25.75 -11.56
N ASP A 171 0.32 25.31 -10.30
CA ASP A 171 1.18 24.27 -9.74
C ASP A 171 0.55 23.64 -8.49
N LEU A 172 1.27 22.67 -7.89
CA LEU A 172 0.84 22.00 -6.65
C LEU A 172 0.70 22.99 -5.49
N LYS A 173 1.49 24.07 -5.44
CA LYS A 173 1.37 25.06 -4.36
C LYS A 173 0.03 25.80 -4.45
N ALA A 174 -0.37 26.25 -5.63
CA ALA A 174 -1.67 26.89 -5.84
C ALA A 174 -2.84 25.95 -5.49
N PHE A 175 -2.72 24.65 -5.84
CA PHE A 175 -3.67 23.62 -5.43
C PHE A 175 -3.71 23.44 -3.90
N GLN A 176 -2.53 23.41 -3.26
CA GLN A 176 -2.42 23.34 -1.81
C GLN A 176 -3.05 24.54 -1.13
N ASP A 177 -2.79 25.77 -1.61
CA ASP A 177 -3.35 27.00 -1.05
C ASP A 177 -4.89 27.05 -1.13
N ARG A 178 -5.47 26.38 -2.12
CA ARG A 178 -6.94 26.26 -2.27
C ARG A 178 -7.55 25.28 -1.27
N TYR A 179 -6.92 24.14 -1.08
CA TYR A 179 -7.53 23.00 -0.37
C TYR A 179 -6.93 22.69 1.00
N ALA A 180 -5.76 23.26 1.35
CA ALA A 180 -5.15 23.07 2.64
C ALA A 180 -5.23 24.33 3.50
N ILE A 181 -5.39 24.12 4.81
CA ILE A 181 -5.21 25.13 5.84
C ILE A 181 -3.77 25.01 6.31
N THR A 182 -2.99 26.06 6.15
CA THR A 182 -1.59 26.06 6.53
C THR A 182 -1.35 27.00 7.73
N ARG A 183 -0.34 26.68 8.51
CA ARG A 183 0.16 27.56 9.57
C ARG A 183 1.67 27.69 9.47
N GLN A 184 2.16 28.88 9.77
CA GLN A 184 3.58 29.13 9.85
C GLN A 184 4.12 28.72 11.23
N ILE A 185 5.25 27.98 11.23
CA ILE A 185 5.99 27.66 12.43
C ILE A 185 7.40 28.21 12.27
N LYS A 186 7.86 28.90 13.31
CA LYS A 186 9.26 29.33 13.40
C LYS A 186 10.08 28.14 13.93
N THR A 187 11.03 27.67 13.17
CA THR A 187 11.98 26.62 13.58
C THR A 187 13.02 27.22 14.52
N GLY A 188 13.71 26.38 15.33
CA GLY A 188 14.71 26.82 16.30
C GLY A 188 15.85 27.66 15.71
N ASN A 189 16.13 27.53 14.41
CA ASN A 189 17.11 28.37 13.69
C ASN A 189 16.50 29.68 13.12
N GLY A 190 15.32 30.06 13.55
CA GLY A 190 14.65 31.29 13.08
C GLY A 190 13.99 31.19 11.71
N ARG A 191 14.11 30.08 10.97
CA ARG A 191 13.48 29.88 9.67
C ARG A 191 11.98 29.63 9.86
N ILE A 192 11.17 30.35 9.08
CA ILE A 192 9.73 30.14 9.03
C ILE A 192 9.44 29.02 8.01
N ILE A 193 8.75 27.97 8.44
CA ILE A 193 8.24 26.92 7.57
C ILE A 193 6.71 26.88 7.66
N GLU A 194 6.09 26.58 6.51
CA GLU A 194 4.66 26.43 6.41
C GLU A 194 4.31 24.93 6.52
N ILE A 195 3.40 24.59 7.43
CA ILE A 195 2.90 23.21 7.61
C ILE A 195 1.39 23.17 7.37
N VAL A 196 0.92 22.06 6.80
CA VAL A 196 -0.51 21.79 6.66
C VAL A 196 -1.06 21.40 8.03
N SER A 197 -2.07 22.14 8.51
CA SER A 197 -2.76 21.90 9.77
C SER A 197 -4.18 21.36 9.60
N GLY A 198 -4.72 21.41 8.39
CA GLY A 198 -6.06 20.93 8.06
C GLY A 198 -6.36 21.07 6.56
N PHE A 199 -7.59 20.75 6.20
CA PHE A 199 -8.07 20.86 4.82
C PHE A 199 -9.41 21.59 4.77
N GLN A 200 -9.70 22.21 3.63
CA GLN A 200 -10.90 22.97 3.37
C GLN A 200 -11.43 22.69 1.97
N ARG A 201 -12.69 23.10 1.68
CA ARG A 201 -13.34 22.98 0.36
C ARG A 201 -13.32 21.55 -0.19
N LEU A 202 -13.43 20.55 0.68
CA LEU A 202 -13.37 19.14 0.28
C LEU A 202 -14.53 18.75 -0.63
N ASP A 203 -15.70 19.35 -0.44
CA ASP A 203 -16.88 19.12 -1.29
C ASP A 203 -16.65 19.56 -2.74
N GLU A 204 -15.98 20.71 -2.94
CA GLU A 204 -15.58 21.22 -4.25
C GLU A 204 -14.60 20.25 -4.94
N LEU A 205 -13.58 19.80 -4.19
CA LEU A 205 -12.62 18.82 -4.69
C LEU A 205 -13.29 17.50 -5.05
N GLN A 206 -14.17 17.01 -4.18
CA GLN A 206 -14.95 15.79 -4.41
C GLN A 206 -15.82 15.90 -5.65
N ALA A 207 -16.53 17.00 -5.85
CA ALA A 207 -17.35 17.24 -7.03
C ALA A 207 -16.52 17.23 -8.33
N THR A 208 -15.29 17.78 -8.29
CA THR A 208 -14.37 17.76 -9.43
C THR A 208 -13.88 16.35 -9.72
N ILE A 209 -13.47 15.60 -8.68
CA ILE A 209 -13.03 14.21 -8.81
C ILE A 209 -14.13 13.32 -9.40
N ALA A 210 -15.37 13.48 -8.93
CA ALA A 210 -16.51 12.66 -9.33
C ALA A 210 -16.82 12.76 -10.84
N LYS A 211 -16.56 13.91 -11.46
CA LYS A 211 -16.77 14.10 -12.93
C LYS A 211 -15.79 13.27 -13.78
N HIS A 212 -14.64 12.86 -13.21
CA HIS A 212 -13.55 12.20 -13.93
C HIS A 212 -13.21 10.82 -13.36
N SER A 213 -14.04 10.30 -12.46
CA SER A 213 -13.80 9.00 -11.82
C SER A 213 -15.08 8.18 -11.73
N TYR A 214 -14.89 6.87 -11.75
CA TYR A 214 -15.94 5.90 -11.44
C TYR A 214 -15.51 5.11 -10.20
N ARG A 215 -16.41 5.03 -9.23
CA ARG A 215 -16.16 4.36 -7.97
C ARG A 215 -17.16 3.23 -7.77
N VAL A 216 -16.61 2.06 -7.41
CA VAL A 216 -17.40 0.88 -7.03
C VAL A 216 -16.96 0.45 -5.64
N LEU A 217 -17.90 0.36 -4.72
CA LEU A 217 -17.66 -0.15 -3.38
C LEU A 217 -17.85 -1.66 -3.37
N LEU A 218 -17.02 -2.35 -2.64
CA LEU A 218 -17.12 -3.81 -2.52
C LEU A 218 -18.47 -4.23 -1.91
N LYS A 219 -18.98 -3.45 -0.96
CA LYS A 219 -20.31 -3.65 -0.35
C LYS A 219 -21.47 -3.54 -1.34
N ASP A 220 -21.31 -2.78 -2.45
CA ASP A 220 -22.35 -2.62 -3.47
C ASP A 220 -22.31 -3.75 -4.51
N CYS A 221 -21.24 -4.55 -4.51
CA CYS A 221 -21.03 -5.64 -5.46
C CYS A 221 -21.29 -7.02 -4.86
N THR A 222 -21.26 -7.14 -3.55
CA THR A 222 -21.34 -8.44 -2.88
C THR A 222 -21.87 -8.28 -1.46
N ASP A 223 -22.64 -9.28 -1.02
CA ASP A 223 -23.08 -9.41 0.38
C ASP A 223 -21.93 -9.93 1.26
N LEU A 224 -20.88 -9.14 1.40
CA LEU A 224 -19.79 -9.48 2.30
C LEU A 224 -20.17 -9.19 3.74
N PRO A 225 -19.90 -10.11 4.67
CA PRO A 225 -20.06 -9.85 6.08
C PRO A 225 -19.23 -8.64 6.53
N GLU A 226 -19.77 -7.84 7.44
CA GLU A 226 -19.11 -6.66 7.97
C GLU A 226 -17.80 -7.03 8.68
N LYS A 227 -16.79 -6.16 8.56
CA LYS A 227 -15.56 -6.24 9.33
C LYS A 227 -15.87 -5.90 10.78
N GLN A 228 -15.38 -6.73 11.70
CA GLN A 228 -15.50 -6.47 13.13
C GLN A 228 -14.15 -6.05 13.68
N TYR A 229 -14.11 -4.96 14.44
CA TYR A 229 -12.87 -4.40 14.97
C TYR A 229 -12.89 -4.42 16.51
N MET A 230 -11.81 -4.92 17.06
CA MET A 230 -11.58 -4.94 18.51
C MET A 230 -10.21 -4.37 18.84
N VAL A 231 -10.13 -3.61 19.89
CA VAL A 231 -8.86 -3.18 20.48
C VAL A 231 -8.61 -4.03 21.72
N ARG A 232 -7.45 -4.67 21.75
CA ARG A 232 -6.99 -5.42 22.93
C ARG A 232 -5.89 -4.60 23.60
N HIS A 233 -6.21 -4.07 24.76
CA HIS A 233 -5.25 -3.31 25.57
C HIS A 233 -4.26 -4.26 26.23
N VAL A 234 -2.99 -3.90 26.16
CA VAL A 234 -1.87 -4.68 26.70
C VAL A 234 -1.09 -3.79 27.66
N GLU A 235 -0.77 -4.30 28.83
CA GLU A 235 0.06 -3.58 29.79
C GLU A 235 1.54 -3.76 29.48
N LEU A 236 2.32 -2.69 29.61
CA LEU A 236 3.77 -2.76 29.53
C LEU A 236 4.34 -3.52 30.73
N THR A 237 5.31 -4.38 30.52
CA THR A 237 6.10 -4.95 31.61
C THR A 237 6.86 -3.83 32.35
N PRO A 238 7.26 -4.05 33.61
CA PRO A 238 8.05 -3.04 34.34
C PRO A 238 9.31 -2.60 33.59
N LYS A 239 9.98 -3.55 32.92
CA LYS A 239 11.19 -3.26 32.13
C LYS A 239 10.89 -2.46 30.88
N GLN A 240 9.79 -2.79 30.16
CA GLN A 240 9.35 -1.97 29.02
C GLN A 240 8.99 -0.56 29.45
N LYS A 241 8.25 -0.41 30.56
CA LYS A 241 7.85 0.90 31.09
C LYS A 241 9.06 1.76 31.43
N GLN A 242 10.06 1.17 32.10
CA GLN A 242 11.32 1.84 32.38
C GLN A 242 12.00 2.32 31.10
N ASN A 243 12.27 1.42 30.17
CA ASN A 243 12.94 1.74 28.90
C ASN A 243 12.16 2.76 28.06
N TYR A 244 10.82 2.68 28.09
CA TYR A 244 9.94 3.60 27.38
C TYR A 244 10.03 5.03 27.93
N LEU A 245 10.02 5.18 29.27
CA LEU A 245 10.15 6.47 29.92
C LEU A 245 11.54 7.08 29.73
N GLU A 246 12.60 6.26 29.83
CA GLU A 246 13.99 6.69 29.56
C GLU A 246 14.14 7.18 28.11
N MET A 247 13.60 6.44 27.12
CA MET A 247 13.62 6.83 25.72
C MET A 247 12.79 8.09 25.46
N LYS A 248 11.64 8.22 26.12
CA LYS A 248 10.77 9.40 26.00
C LYS A 248 11.46 10.66 26.55
N GLU A 249 12.12 10.56 27.69
CA GLU A 249 12.87 11.67 28.29
C GLU A 249 14.12 12.01 27.47
N TYR A 250 14.85 11.00 26.99
CA TYR A 250 15.96 11.20 26.06
C TYR A 250 15.52 11.94 24.79
N ALA A 251 14.41 11.51 24.18
CA ALA A 251 13.85 12.16 23.01
C ALA A 251 13.45 13.61 23.30
N ARG A 252 12.80 13.86 24.45
CA ARG A 252 12.40 15.19 24.90
C ARG A 252 13.60 16.10 25.12
N THR A 253 14.65 15.62 25.78
CA THR A 253 15.89 16.36 26.04
C THR A 253 16.61 16.68 24.73
N LYS A 254 16.75 15.69 23.85
CA LYS A 254 17.39 15.87 22.54
C LYS A 254 16.61 16.85 21.65
N LEU A 255 15.28 16.77 21.64
CA LEU A 255 14.43 17.67 20.86
C LEU A 255 14.37 19.08 21.49
N GLY A 256 14.44 19.18 22.83
CA GLY A 256 14.44 20.47 23.55
C GLY A 256 15.77 21.24 23.44
N ASN A 257 16.88 20.53 23.36
CA ASN A 257 18.24 21.11 23.30
C ASN A 257 18.79 21.34 21.88
N GLN A 258 18.06 20.84 20.85
CA GLN A 258 18.52 21.06 19.46
C GLN A 258 17.90 22.33 18.89
N GLU A 259 18.75 23.21 18.38
CA GLU A 259 18.35 24.35 17.54
C GLU A 259 17.59 23.92 16.26
N TYR A 260 17.65 22.60 15.92
CA TYR A 260 17.08 22.01 14.70
C TYR A 260 16.36 20.70 15.01
N VAL A 261 15.06 20.75 15.22
CA VAL A 261 14.21 19.56 15.20
C VAL A 261 13.78 19.26 13.77
N THR A 262 14.43 18.29 13.14
CA THR A 262 13.99 17.81 11.83
C THR A 262 12.87 16.78 12.00
N SER A 263 11.94 16.72 11.06
CA SER A 263 10.90 15.68 11.03
C SER A 263 11.50 14.27 11.05
N GLN A 264 12.69 14.10 10.52
CA GLN A 264 13.43 12.84 10.48
C GLN A 264 13.88 12.39 11.87
N ASN A 265 14.34 13.32 12.72
CA ASN A 265 14.71 13.03 14.10
C ASN A 265 13.50 12.62 14.94
N VAL A 266 12.38 13.34 14.80
CA VAL A 266 11.12 12.98 15.49
C VAL A 266 10.65 11.58 15.08
N LEU A 267 10.66 11.27 13.79
CA LEU A 267 10.25 9.96 13.29
C LEU A 267 11.13 8.83 13.83
N THR A 268 12.44 9.05 13.93
CA THR A 268 13.37 8.06 14.49
C THR A 268 13.04 7.76 15.96
N HIS A 269 12.76 8.80 16.77
CA HIS A 269 12.37 8.61 18.18
C HIS A 269 11.03 7.88 18.32
N LEU A 270 10.05 8.21 17.48
CA LEU A 270 8.76 7.50 17.46
C LEU A 270 8.93 6.02 17.12
N LEU A 271 9.77 5.69 16.15
CA LEU A 271 10.08 4.30 15.79
C LEU A 271 10.78 3.55 16.94
N ARG A 272 11.71 4.19 17.67
CA ARG A 272 12.35 3.60 18.85
C ARG A 272 11.33 3.32 19.97
N LEU A 273 10.43 4.25 20.24
CA LEU A 273 9.35 4.04 21.20
C LEU A 273 8.44 2.87 20.78
N GLN A 274 8.09 2.75 19.49
CA GLN A 274 7.31 1.61 18.98
C GLN A 274 8.07 0.28 19.12
N GLN A 275 9.38 0.25 18.89
CA GLN A 275 10.20 -0.94 19.09
C GLN A 275 10.18 -1.42 20.53
N ILE A 276 10.33 -0.50 21.52
CA ILE A 276 10.27 -0.83 22.94
C ILE A 276 8.90 -1.42 23.30
N VAL A 277 7.82 -0.83 22.81
CA VAL A 277 6.45 -1.35 23.02
C VAL A 277 6.24 -2.72 22.36
N ALA A 278 6.88 -2.96 21.22
CA ALA A 278 6.88 -4.28 20.55
C ALA A 278 7.76 -5.34 21.25
N GLY A 279 8.55 -4.94 22.26
CA GLY A 279 9.37 -5.84 23.06
C GLY A 279 10.79 -6.04 22.53
N HIS A 280 11.35 -5.02 21.88
CA HIS A 280 12.76 -5.02 21.49
C HIS A 280 13.31 -3.60 21.41
N THR A 281 14.61 -3.47 21.40
CA THR A 281 15.33 -2.22 21.11
C THR A 281 16.50 -2.50 20.21
N THR A 282 16.89 -1.53 19.38
CA THR A 282 18.07 -1.63 18.53
C THR A 282 19.07 -0.56 18.95
N SER A 283 20.29 -0.96 19.28
CA SER A 283 21.39 -0.05 19.63
C SER A 283 21.94 0.66 18.41
N ASP A 284 22.78 1.68 18.61
CA ASP A 284 23.44 2.43 17.52
C ASP A 284 24.39 1.56 16.65
N GLY A 285 24.70 0.34 17.10
CA GLY A 285 25.48 -0.67 16.35
C GLY A 285 24.60 -1.72 15.63
N ASP A 286 23.32 -1.44 15.38
CA ASP A 286 22.33 -2.34 14.75
C ASP A 286 22.11 -3.67 15.48
N VAL A 287 22.54 -3.78 16.75
CA VAL A 287 22.26 -4.95 17.59
C VAL A 287 20.86 -4.83 18.17
N THR A 288 19.97 -5.76 17.83
CA THR A 288 18.63 -5.82 18.40
C THR A 288 18.62 -6.71 19.64
N VAL A 289 18.06 -6.19 20.73
CA VAL A 289 17.96 -6.86 22.02
C VAL A 289 16.48 -7.00 22.39
N ASP A 290 16.10 -8.19 22.83
CA ASP A 290 14.74 -8.47 23.31
C ASP A 290 14.49 -7.84 24.68
N ILE A 291 13.29 -7.35 24.86
CA ILE A 291 12.75 -6.84 26.13
C ILE A 291 11.54 -7.72 26.47
N PRO A 292 11.42 -8.22 27.72
CA PRO A 292 10.20 -8.94 28.14
C PRO A 292 8.95 -8.11 27.85
N GLU A 293 7.91 -8.74 27.25
CA GLU A 293 6.70 -8.04 26.83
C GLU A 293 5.46 -8.94 26.96
N ASN A 294 4.28 -8.33 27.02
CA ASN A 294 3.01 -9.02 27.21
C ASN A 294 2.21 -9.21 25.93
N LYS A 295 2.56 -8.55 24.81
CA LYS A 295 1.83 -8.64 23.53
C LYS A 295 1.78 -10.04 22.99
N THR A 296 2.88 -10.78 23.10
CA THR A 296 2.95 -12.18 22.65
C THR A 296 1.98 -13.05 23.45
N THR A 297 1.90 -12.86 24.78
CA THR A 297 0.96 -13.57 25.63
C THR A 297 -0.49 -13.27 25.25
N GLU A 298 -0.83 -12.00 25.04
CA GLU A 298 -2.17 -11.59 24.63
C GLU A 298 -2.52 -12.10 23.22
N MET A 299 -1.56 -12.09 22.31
CA MET A 299 -1.73 -12.70 20.98
C MET A 299 -2.06 -14.18 21.06
N LEU A 300 -1.33 -14.94 21.88
CA LEU A 300 -1.60 -16.38 22.10
C LEU A 300 -2.97 -16.59 22.72
N ALA A 301 -3.37 -15.79 23.71
CA ALA A 301 -4.68 -15.87 24.33
C ALA A 301 -5.83 -15.61 23.34
N ILE A 302 -5.64 -14.71 22.37
CA ILE A 302 -6.58 -14.53 21.26
C ILE A 302 -6.61 -15.78 20.38
N LEU A 303 -5.45 -16.30 19.97
CA LEU A 303 -5.35 -17.46 19.07
C LEU A 303 -5.92 -18.73 19.67
N GLU A 304 -5.85 -18.92 20.98
CA GLU A 304 -6.45 -20.03 21.72
C GLU A 304 -7.98 -20.05 21.65
N GLN A 305 -8.62 -18.88 21.54
CA GLN A 305 -10.07 -18.78 21.35
C GLN A 305 -10.52 -19.15 19.93
N TRP A 306 -9.58 -19.25 18.99
CA TRP A 306 -9.83 -19.48 17.55
C TRP A 306 -9.26 -20.82 17.08
N VAL A 307 -9.58 -21.89 17.81
CA VAL A 307 -9.10 -23.26 17.50
C VAL A 307 -9.50 -23.66 16.08
N GLY A 308 -8.55 -24.22 15.33
CA GLY A 308 -8.79 -24.72 13.97
C GLY A 308 -8.94 -23.65 12.88
N LYS A 309 -9.02 -22.36 13.22
CA LYS A 309 -9.13 -21.26 12.26
C LYS A 309 -7.75 -20.76 11.82
N LYS A 310 -7.72 -20.18 10.60
CA LYS A 310 -6.51 -19.52 10.11
C LYS A 310 -6.52 -18.03 10.50
N ALA A 311 -5.33 -17.53 10.81
CA ALA A 311 -5.13 -16.12 11.18
C ALA A 311 -4.01 -15.47 10.39
N VAL A 312 -4.17 -14.17 10.13
CA VAL A 312 -3.10 -13.29 9.61
C VAL A 312 -2.62 -12.41 10.73
N ILE A 313 -1.31 -12.37 10.97
CA ILE A 313 -0.68 -11.54 12.00
C ILE A 313 0.21 -10.52 11.30
N TRP A 314 -0.13 -9.25 11.48
CA TRP A 314 0.61 -8.13 10.91
C TRP A 314 1.59 -7.55 11.93
N ALA A 315 2.85 -7.46 11.54
CA ALA A 315 3.91 -6.85 12.33
C ALA A 315 4.69 -5.84 11.48
N THR A 316 5.04 -4.70 12.06
CA THR A 316 5.76 -3.62 11.35
C THR A 316 7.25 -3.92 11.24
N PHE A 317 7.83 -4.56 12.24
CA PHE A 317 9.27 -4.79 12.33
C PHE A 317 9.63 -6.23 11.93
N ASP A 318 10.74 -6.38 11.21
CA ASP A 318 11.29 -7.68 10.79
C ASP A 318 11.64 -8.58 12.00
N HIS A 319 12.05 -7.96 13.11
CA HIS A 319 12.34 -8.65 14.37
C HIS A 319 11.08 -9.31 14.95
N ASP A 320 9.96 -8.58 14.95
CA ASP A 320 8.68 -9.12 15.42
C ASP A 320 8.22 -10.33 14.61
N VAL A 321 8.40 -10.28 13.27
CA VAL A 321 8.05 -11.42 12.39
C VAL A 321 8.80 -12.68 12.79
N LYS A 322 10.10 -12.57 13.10
CA LYS A 322 10.93 -13.69 13.54
C LYS A 322 10.51 -14.20 14.92
N LYS A 323 10.32 -13.28 15.88
CA LYS A 323 9.91 -13.58 17.24
C LYS A 323 8.55 -14.30 17.27
N ILE A 324 7.55 -13.74 16.58
CA ILE A 324 6.22 -14.32 16.50
C ILE A 324 6.28 -15.72 15.90
N ALA A 325 7.04 -15.92 14.80
CA ALA A 325 7.20 -17.23 14.19
C ALA A 325 7.78 -18.27 15.17
N ALA A 326 8.85 -17.92 15.87
CA ALA A 326 9.47 -18.81 16.86
C ALA A 326 8.52 -19.18 17.99
N VAL A 327 7.74 -18.22 18.50
CA VAL A 327 6.75 -18.48 19.55
C VAL A 327 5.62 -19.38 19.05
N LEU A 328 5.09 -19.14 17.85
CA LEU A 328 4.03 -19.96 17.28
C LEU A 328 4.52 -21.40 17.02
N GLU A 329 5.72 -21.57 16.47
CA GLU A 329 6.30 -22.89 16.24
C GLU A 329 6.57 -23.64 17.54
N LYS A 330 6.97 -22.94 18.61
CA LYS A 330 7.11 -23.54 19.95
C LYS A 330 5.76 -23.97 20.54
N THR A 331 4.70 -23.18 20.32
CA THR A 331 3.38 -23.43 20.93
C THR A 331 2.53 -24.42 20.14
N TYR A 332 2.53 -24.34 18.81
CA TYR A 332 1.64 -25.11 17.93
C TYR A 332 2.38 -26.12 17.06
N GLY A 333 3.69 -26.23 17.20
CA GLY A 333 4.54 -27.17 16.46
C GLY A 333 5.10 -26.60 15.16
N PRO A 334 6.16 -27.24 14.63
CA PRO A 334 6.84 -26.79 13.41
C PRO A 334 5.90 -26.84 12.20
N GLY A 335 6.02 -25.83 11.31
CA GLY A 335 5.22 -25.72 10.11
C GLY A 335 3.84 -25.09 10.30
N CYS A 336 3.45 -24.72 11.53
CA CYS A 336 2.17 -24.08 11.83
C CYS A 336 2.03 -22.68 11.24
N CYS A 337 3.13 -22.03 10.85
CA CYS A 337 3.12 -20.68 10.30
C CYS A 337 3.88 -20.55 8.98
N ALA A 338 3.47 -19.58 8.19
CA ALA A 338 4.11 -19.09 6.98
C ALA A 338 4.49 -17.61 7.16
N ARG A 339 5.46 -17.12 6.42
CA ARG A 339 5.96 -15.76 6.54
C ARG A 339 5.91 -15.03 5.20
N PHE A 340 5.54 -13.73 5.24
CA PHE A 340 5.52 -12.87 4.05
C PHE A 340 6.10 -11.49 4.36
N TRP A 341 7.41 -11.33 4.24
CA TRP A 341 8.15 -10.14 4.68
C TRP A 341 9.38 -9.85 3.83
N GLY A 342 10.17 -8.82 4.17
CA GLY A 342 11.38 -8.42 3.42
C GLY A 342 12.43 -9.52 3.30
N GLY A 343 12.63 -10.29 4.37
CA GLY A 343 13.69 -11.28 4.49
C GLY A 343 13.45 -12.61 3.76
N ASN A 344 12.22 -12.93 3.33
CA ASN A 344 11.95 -14.21 2.64
C ASN A 344 11.52 -14.07 1.18
N ARG A 345 12.07 -13.10 0.46
CA ARG A 345 11.68 -12.80 -0.94
C ARG A 345 11.65 -14.01 -1.86
N ASN A 346 12.54 -14.96 -1.68
CA ASN A 346 12.67 -16.14 -2.54
C ASN A 346 11.67 -17.27 -2.19
N THR A 347 11.13 -17.29 -0.97
CA THR A 347 10.21 -18.34 -0.48
C THR A 347 8.77 -17.87 -0.31
N ARG A 348 8.48 -16.59 -0.54
CA ARG A 348 7.15 -15.99 -0.31
C ARG A 348 6.01 -16.73 -1.00
N GLU A 349 6.20 -17.13 -2.26
CA GLU A 349 5.15 -17.80 -3.04
C GLU A 349 4.88 -19.19 -2.50
N ALA A 350 5.93 -19.93 -2.11
CA ALA A 350 5.79 -21.24 -1.47
C ALA A 350 5.13 -21.13 -0.08
N ASP A 351 5.54 -20.12 0.71
CA ASP A 351 4.93 -19.84 2.02
C ASP A 351 3.44 -19.45 1.88
N GLU A 352 3.09 -18.64 0.89
CA GLU A 352 1.70 -18.29 0.61
C GLU A 352 0.88 -19.48 0.16
N ALA A 353 1.42 -20.31 -0.72
CA ALA A 353 0.76 -21.54 -1.17
C ALA A 353 0.52 -22.52 0.00
N ARG A 354 1.51 -22.65 0.89
CA ARG A 354 1.39 -23.47 2.09
C ARG A 354 0.30 -22.94 3.04
N PHE A 355 0.27 -21.62 3.28
CA PHE A 355 -0.79 -21.03 4.10
C PHE A 355 -2.18 -21.26 3.50
N LYS A 356 -2.34 -21.20 2.18
CA LYS A 356 -3.63 -21.42 1.52
C LYS A 356 -4.08 -22.87 1.58
N ASN A 357 -3.17 -23.81 1.30
CA ASN A 357 -3.52 -25.19 0.97
C ASN A 357 -3.23 -26.22 2.10
N ASP A 358 -2.31 -25.91 3.01
CA ASP A 358 -1.97 -26.83 4.12
C ASP A 358 -2.81 -26.50 5.37
N PRO A 359 -3.65 -27.43 5.85
CA PRO A 359 -4.42 -27.25 7.09
C PRO A 359 -3.54 -27.05 8.34
N LYS A 360 -2.32 -27.60 8.35
CA LYS A 360 -1.38 -27.45 9.48
C LYS A 360 -0.81 -26.03 9.54
N CYS A 361 -0.68 -25.37 8.40
CA CYS A 361 -0.21 -24.00 8.31
C CYS A 361 -1.36 -23.02 8.62
N ARG A 362 -1.56 -22.71 9.89
CA ARG A 362 -2.68 -21.91 10.39
C ARG A 362 -2.41 -20.40 10.41
N PHE A 363 -1.16 -20.01 10.47
CA PHE A 363 -0.79 -18.60 10.72
C PHE A 363 0.03 -18.03 9.57
N MET A 364 -0.38 -16.86 9.07
CA MET A 364 0.43 -16.06 8.15
C MET A 364 0.97 -14.85 8.91
N ILE A 365 2.28 -14.74 9.04
CA ILE A 365 2.94 -13.59 9.66
C ILE A 365 3.51 -12.71 8.56
N ALA A 366 3.12 -11.44 8.51
CA ALA A 366 3.49 -10.57 7.41
C ALA A 366 3.75 -9.13 7.82
N THR A 367 4.58 -8.44 7.02
CA THR A 367 4.70 -6.98 7.14
C THR A 367 3.71 -6.32 6.17
N PRO A 368 2.94 -5.29 6.60
CA PRO A 368 1.98 -4.61 5.73
C PRO A 368 2.60 -4.04 4.45
N ALA A 369 3.84 -3.57 4.51
CA ALA A 369 4.59 -3.09 3.36
C ALA A 369 4.84 -4.17 2.29
N SER A 370 5.03 -5.43 2.69
CA SER A 370 5.30 -6.55 1.77
C SER A 370 4.04 -7.29 1.36
N GLY A 371 3.18 -7.63 2.32
CA GLY A 371 1.97 -8.45 2.10
C GLY A 371 0.72 -7.65 1.76
N GLY A 372 0.74 -6.34 1.95
CA GLY A 372 -0.43 -5.47 1.78
C GLY A 372 -0.88 -5.25 0.34
N ARG A 373 -0.16 -5.68 -0.70
CA ARG A 373 -0.51 -5.43 -2.11
C ARG A 373 -0.69 -6.71 -2.91
N GLY A 374 -1.77 -6.78 -3.71
CA GLY A 374 -1.97 -7.76 -4.77
C GLY A 374 -2.14 -9.22 -4.33
N ARG A 375 -2.32 -9.52 -3.04
CA ARG A 375 -2.44 -10.90 -2.51
C ARG A 375 -3.83 -11.16 -1.91
N THR A 376 -4.18 -12.42 -1.74
CA THR A 376 -5.45 -12.86 -1.14
C THR A 376 -5.19 -13.97 -0.13
N TRP A 377 -5.63 -13.76 1.12
CA TRP A 377 -5.54 -14.70 2.22
C TRP A 377 -6.92 -14.89 2.87
N ASP A 378 -7.91 -15.13 2.02
CA ASP A 378 -9.34 -15.25 2.36
C ASP A 378 -9.67 -16.49 3.22
N SER A 379 -8.74 -17.43 3.32
CA SER A 379 -8.85 -18.54 4.27
C SER A 379 -8.75 -18.11 5.74
N ALA A 380 -8.31 -16.88 6.03
CA ALA A 380 -8.21 -16.38 7.39
C ALA A 380 -9.52 -15.70 7.83
N ASP A 381 -10.01 -16.05 9.01
CA ASP A 381 -11.17 -15.43 9.67
C ASP A 381 -10.76 -14.45 10.77
N LEU A 382 -9.49 -14.46 11.16
CA LEU A 382 -8.90 -13.62 12.19
C LEU A 382 -7.71 -12.85 11.63
N VAL A 383 -7.65 -11.57 11.98
CA VAL A 383 -6.51 -10.69 11.68
C VAL A 383 -6.06 -10.03 12.97
N ILE A 384 -4.77 -10.14 13.28
CA ILE A 384 -4.18 -9.50 14.47
C ILE A 384 -3.13 -8.50 14.00
N TYR A 385 -3.26 -7.25 14.39
CA TYR A 385 -2.22 -6.23 14.28
C TYR A 385 -1.40 -6.22 15.56
N TYR A 386 -0.27 -6.95 15.52
CA TYR A 386 0.68 -6.98 16.62
C TYR A 386 1.35 -5.61 16.82
N THR A 387 1.68 -4.96 15.69
CA THR A 387 2.14 -3.55 15.65
C THR A 387 1.54 -2.84 14.43
N ASN A 388 1.19 -1.56 14.59
CA ASN A 388 0.71 -0.69 13.53
C ASN A 388 1.76 0.37 13.16
N SER A 389 1.81 0.77 11.90
CA SER A 389 2.59 1.92 11.43
C SER A 389 1.69 3.13 11.19
N PHE A 390 2.27 4.33 11.06
CA PHE A 390 1.53 5.55 10.68
C PHE A 390 1.00 5.55 9.24
N ASN A 391 1.29 4.50 8.45
CA ASN A 391 0.90 4.43 7.05
C ASN A 391 -0.50 3.82 6.89
N TYR A 392 -1.50 4.69 6.71
CA TYR A 392 -2.88 4.27 6.49
C TYR A 392 -3.07 3.43 5.21
N GLU A 393 -2.33 3.71 4.14
CA GLU A 393 -2.39 2.91 2.90
C GLU A 393 -2.01 1.45 3.19
N HIS A 394 -0.94 1.22 3.97
CA HIS A 394 -0.53 -0.11 4.38
C HIS A 394 -1.61 -0.80 5.23
N ARG A 395 -2.25 -0.05 6.15
CA ARG A 395 -3.35 -0.58 6.97
C ARG A 395 -4.53 -0.99 6.12
N ALA A 396 -5.05 -0.09 5.28
CA ALA A 396 -6.20 -0.34 4.42
C ALA A 396 -5.96 -1.52 3.45
N GLN A 397 -4.78 -1.58 2.84
CA GLN A 397 -4.43 -2.67 1.94
C GLN A 397 -4.29 -4.01 2.66
N SER A 398 -3.71 -4.03 3.87
CA SER A 398 -3.54 -5.26 4.66
C SER A 398 -4.89 -5.83 5.15
N GLU A 399 -5.84 -4.98 5.52
CA GLU A 399 -7.18 -5.40 5.91
C GLU A 399 -7.91 -6.14 4.79
N GLU A 400 -7.73 -5.70 3.55
CA GLU A 400 -8.35 -6.32 2.38
C GLU A 400 -7.81 -7.74 2.07
N ARG A 401 -6.72 -8.19 2.71
CA ARG A 401 -6.13 -9.50 2.40
C ARG A 401 -6.99 -10.67 2.88
N ALA A 402 -7.64 -10.53 4.02
CA ALA A 402 -8.50 -11.56 4.61
C ALA A 402 -9.94 -11.57 4.07
N GLN A 403 -10.34 -10.53 3.32
CA GLN A 403 -11.66 -10.47 2.68
C GLN A 403 -11.58 -10.88 1.21
N ALA A 404 -12.58 -11.62 0.72
CA ALA A 404 -12.74 -11.97 -0.69
C ALA A 404 -14.21 -12.06 -1.07
N VAL A 405 -14.49 -11.88 -2.35
CA VAL A 405 -15.82 -12.11 -2.92
C VAL A 405 -16.22 -13.57 -2.67
N GLY A 406 -17.42 -13.78 -2.13
CA GLY A 406 -17.92 -15.12 -1.79
C GLY A 406 -17.59 -15.61 -0.37
N LYS A 407 -16.82 -14.85 0.42
CA LYS A 407 -16.61 -15.17 1.85
C LYS A 407 -17.90 -14.98 2.62
N LYS A 408 -18.32 -16.01 3.36
CA LYS A 408 -19.57 -16.02 4.14
C LYS A 408 -19.39 -15.69 5.61
N THR A 409 -18.15 -15.71 6.11
CA THR A 409 -17.81 -15.47 7.51
C THR A 409 -17.26 -14.05 7.69
N SER A 410 -17.68 -13.38 8.76
CA SER A 410 -17.08 -12.10 9.18
C SER A 410 -15.60 -12.31 9.53
N VAL A 411 -14.78 -11.33 9.20
CA VAL A 411 -13.38 -11.30 9.63
C VAL A 411 -13.28 -10.41 10.85
N LEU A 412 -12.69 -10.93 11.91
CA LEU A 412 -12.42 -10.19 13.13
C LEU A 412 -11.00 -9.64 13.12
N TYR A 413 -10.90 -8.34 13.39
CA TYR A 413 -9.64 -7.59 13.41
C TYR A 413 -9.31 -7.15 14.84
N TYR A 414 -8.21 -7.64 15.38
CA TYR A 414 -7.67 -7.19 16.67
C TYR A 414 -6.50 -6.24 16.46
N ASP A 415 -6.55 -5.10 17.15
CA ASP A 415 -5.39 -4.21 17.35
C ASP A 415 -4.86 -4.43 18.77
N LEU A 416 -3.60 -4.89 18.88
CA LEU A 416 -2.90 -4.96 20.17
C LEU A 416 -2.29 -3.57 20.46
N VAL A 417 -2.73 -2.93 21.51
CA VAL A 417 -2.35 -1.55 21.83
C VAL A 417 -1.93 -1.44 23.29
N CYS A 418 -0.72 -0.97 23.53
CA CYS A 418 -0.29 -0.64 24.88
C CYS A 418 -0.79 0.76 25.26
N LEU A 419 -1.44 0.84 26.43
CA LEU A 419 -1.99 2.08 26.98
C LEU A 419 -0.87 3.08 27.32
N ASP A 420 -1.18 4.37 27.25
CA ASP A 420 -0.27 5.49 27.54
C ASP A 420 1.00 5.50 26.68
N THR A 421 0.92 4.92 25.48
CA THR A 421 2.08 4.81 24.58
C THR A 421 1.84 5.48 23.23
N VAL A 422 2.89 5.49 22.41
CA VAL A 422 2.84 5.96 21.03
C VAL A 422 1.83 5.18 20.17
N GLU A 423 1.46 3.95 20.55
CA GLU A 423 0.53 3.13 19.76
C GLU A 423 -0.90 3.68 19.76
N GLU A 424 -1.36 4.28 20.85
CA GLU A 424 -2.66 4.97 20.85
C GLU A 424 -2.67 6.15 19.88
N LYS A 425 -1.55 6.89 19.81
CA LYS A 425 -1.39 7.99 18.85
C LYS A 425 -1.33 7.48 17.41
N VAL A 426 -0.67 6.33 17.17
CA VAL A 426 -0.64 5.66 15.87
C VAL A 426 -2.05 5.27 15.45
N LEU A 427 -2.80 4.60 16.32
CA LEU A 427 -4.17 4.18 16.01
C LEU A 427 -5.09 5.39 15.78
N GLY A 428 -4.97 6.44 16.60
CA GLY A 428 -5.69 7.71 16.40
C GLY A 428 -5.36 8.38 15.07
N ALA A 429 -4.09 8.41 14.67
CA ALA A 429 -3.66 8.95 13.39
C ALA A 429 -4.19 8.13 12.20
N LEU A 430 -4.23 6.80 12.31
CA LEU A 430 -4.83 5.93 11.30
C LEU A 430 -6.33 6.21 11.14
N ARG A 431 -7.06 6.36 12.24
CA ARG A 431 -8.49 6.70 12.22
C ARG A 431 -8.75 8.07 11.58
N ASN A 432 -7.94 9.09 11.90
CA ASN A 432 -8.06 10.42 11.29
C ASN A 432 -7.76 10.42 9.79
N LYS A 433 -6.79 9.63 9.33
CA LYS A 433 -6.49 9.48 7.89
C LYS A 433 -7.61 8.75 7.14
N MET A 434 -8.23 7.77 7.79
CA MET A 434 -9.44 7.13 7.26
C MET A 434 -10.54 8.15 7.03
N SER A 435 -10.81 9.01 8.02
CA SER A 435 -11.83 10.06 7.92
C SER A 435 -11.64 11.00 6.74
N LEU A 436 -10.39 11.47 6.54
CA LEU A 436 -10.08 12.39 5.45
C LEU A 436 -10.21 11.71 4.07
N SER A 437 -9.76 10.47 3.96
CA SER A 437 -9.92 9.69 2.74
C SER A 437 -11.39 9.49 2.39
N ASP A 438 -12.20 9.17 3.39
CA ASP A 438 -13.63 8.91 3.23
C ASP A 438 -14.40 10.19 2.87
N ALA A 439 -14.07 11.33 3.44
CA ALA A 439 -14.66 12.61 3.10
C ALA A 439 -14.48 12.95 1.61
N ILE A 440 -13.33 12.62 1.02
CA ILE A 440 -13.06 12.86 -0.40
C ILE A 440 -13.68 11.80 -1.30
N THR A 441 -13.71 10.55 -0.87
CA THR A 441 -14.24 9.45 -1.68
C THR A 441 -15.74 9.20 -1.49
N GLY A 442 -16.40 9.87 -0.53
CA GLY A 442 -17.86 9.80 -0.33
C GLY A 442 -18.33 8.58 0.47
N ASP A 443 -17.48 7.95 1.27
CA ASP A 443 -17.90 6.88 2.18
C ASP A 443 -18.55 7.40 3.45
N ASP A 444 -19.54 6.69 3.95
CA ASP A 444 -20.21 7.01 5.21
C ASP A 444 -19.33 6.61 6.40
N TYR A 445 -18.63 7.60 6.94
CA TYR A 445 -17.69 7.50 8.06
C TYR A 445 -18.29 6.97 9.36
N LYS A 446 -19.62 7.20 9.58
CA LYS A 446 -20.28 6.89 10.86
C LYS A 446 -20.25 5.42 11.26
N LYS A 447 -19.95 4.50 10.32
CA LYS A 447 -19.86 3.06 10.60
C LYS A 447 -18.51 2.57 11.18
N TRP A 448 -17.54 3.47 11.33
CA TRP A 448 -16.19 3.12 11.81
C TRP A 448 -15.93 3.57 13.26
N VAL A 449 -16.91 4.25 13.86
CA VAL A 449 -16.82 4.78 15.23
C VAL A 449 -17.90 4.10 16.06
N VAL A 450 -17.71 2.83 16.33
CA VAL A 450 -18.40 2.13 17.44
C VAL A 450 -17.37 1.29 18.15
#